data_08d1dacef7e06a33d3f11eebc009b5ca
#
_entry.id   08d1dacef7e06a33d3f11eebc009b5ca
#
_cell.length_a   1.000
_cell.length_b   1.000
_cell.length_c   1.000
_cell.angle_alpha   90.00
_cell.angle_beta   90.00
_cell.angle_gamma   90.00
#
_symmetry.space_group_name_H-M   'P 1'
#
loop_
_entity.id
_entity.type
_entity.pdbx_description
1 polymer ?
#
loop_
_entity_poly.entity_id
_entity_poly.type
_entity_poly.pdbx_seq_one_letter_code
_entity_poly.pdbx_strand_id
1 'polypeptide(L)'
;SRSDRNAQMIVEYDTTDRFNNPSRIAGPNATEATDFTTRVDLSGLPSGQTVLVRVRYVDPNNSKITSETISGQFRTTPTADGTRAVRFHWSGDQCGQGWGINTEFGGMKIYETMRLRDPDFFIHNGDTIYADGPIQAQVTAENGRIWRNLVTEEVSKVAETLKEFRGRHAYNMMDANFRKFAAQVPQVWQWDDHEVTNNYSAAKDLSADARYTEKSIATLTARGRRAFLEYAPMRYYKQSEPQRIYR
;
A
#
# COMPACT_ATOMS: atom_id res chain seq x y z
N SER A 1 0.78 -8.27 1.38
CA SER A 1 -0.29 -8.35 2.41
C SER A 1 0.30 -8.14 3.80
N ARG A 2 -0.55 -7.89 4.81
CA ARG A 2 -0.16 -7.64 6.19
C ARG A 2 -1.01 -8.46 7.15
N SER A 3 -0.38 -9.04 8.18
CA SER A 3 -1.05 -9.66 9.34
C SER A 3 -1.11 -8.67 10.52
N ASP A 4 -1.88 -9.00 11.54
CA ASP A 4 -1.91 -8.26 12.82
C ASP A 4 -0.92 -8.83 13.86
N ARG A 5 -0.27 -9.95 13.54
CA ARG A 5 0.65 -10.69 14.43
C ARG A 5 1.62 -11.56 13.64
N ASN A 6 2.53 -12.21 14.35
CA ASN A 6 3.39 -13.24 13.76
C ASN A 6 2.52 -14.36 13.16
N ALA A 7 2.63 -14.55 11.85
CA ALA A 7 1.86 -15.56 11.12
C ALA A 7 2.53 -15.90 9.79
N GLN A 8 2.32 -17.11 9.31
CA GLN A 8 2.80 -17.52 7.99
C GLN A 8 1.77 -17.19 6.92
N MET A 9 2.19 -16.50 5.86
CA MET A 9 1.36 -16.23 4.69
C MET A 9 1.16 -17.49 3.87
N ILE A 10 -0.08 -17.80 3.54
CA ILE A 10 -0.45 -18.85 2.59
C ILE A 10 -1.16 -18.20 1.42
N VAL A 11 -0.64 -18.46 0.23
CA VAL A 11 -1.22 -18.02 -1.04
C VAL A 11 -1.68 -19.23 -1.84
N GLU A 12 -2.92 -19.19 -2.28
CA GLU A 12 -3.49 -20.13 -3.24
C GLU A 12 -3.90 -19.35 -4.49
N TYR A 13 -3.62 -19.89 -5.67
CA TYR A 13 -4.01 -19.25 -6.93
C TYR A 13 -4.41 -20.27 -7.98
N ASP A 14 -5.35 -19.85 -8.82
CA ASP A 14 -5.93 -20.67 -9.89
C ASP A 14 -6.37 -19.75 -11.04
N THR A 15 -6.59 -20.30 -12.22
CA THR A 15 -7.22 -19.60 -13.35
C THR A 15 -8.73 -19.85 -13.41
N THR A 16 -9.28 -20.61 -12.46
CA THR A 16 -10.70 -20.89 -12.32
C THR A 16 -11.20 -20.53 -10.92
N ASP A 17 -12.44 -20.11 -10.80
CA ASP A 17 -13.09 -19.74 -9.54
C ASP A 17 -13.40 -20.92 -8.62
N ARG A 18 -13.35 -22.13 -9.16
CA ARG A 18 -13.64 -23.38 -8.42
C ARG A 18 -12.53 -23.76 -7.46
N PHE A 19 -11.28 -23.36 -7.73
CA PHE A 19 -10.12 -23.74 -6.91
C PHE A 19 -10.05 -25.25 -6.60
N ASN A 20 -10.37 -26.08 -7.60
CA ASN A 20 -10.37 -27.54 -7.40
C ASN A 20 -8.97 -28.12 -7.23
N ASN A 21 -7.99 -27.49 -7.87
CA ASN A 21 -6.58 -27.90 -7.79
C ASN A 21 -5.67 -26.65 -7.83
N PRO A 22 -5.78 -25.74 -6.85
CA PRO A 22 -5.02 -24.50 -6.87
C PRO A 22 -3.53 -24.77 -6.65
N SER A 23 -2.71 -23.97 -7.30
CA SER A 23 -1.30 -23.84 -6.90
C SER A 23 -1.25 -23.19 -5.52
N ARG A 24 -0.33 -23.66 -4.66
CA ARG A 24 -0.19 -23.19 -3.28
C ARG A 24 1.25 -22.84 -2.96
N ILE A 25 1.45 -21.70 -2.32
CA ILE A 25 2.74 -21.24 -1.83
C ILE A 25 2.62 -20.95 -0.32
N ALA A 26 3.52 -21.53 0.46
CA ALA A 26 3.80 -21.11 1.81
C ALA A 26 4.81 -19.95 1.72
N GLY A 27 4.34 -18.74 1.96
CA GLY A 27 5.15 -17.53 1.91
C GLY A 27 5.97 -17.34 3.20
N PRO A 28 6.66 -16.21 3.30
CA PRO A 28 7.42 -15.87 4.50
C PRO A 28 6.51 -15.62 5.70
N ASN A 29 7.10 -15.67 6.89
CA ASN A 29 6.42 -15.25 8.09
C ASN A 29 6.29 -13.72 8.15
N ALA A 30 5.11 -13.25 8.47
CA ALA A 30 4.86 -11.90 8.92
C ALA A 30 5.49 -11.71 10.30
N THR A 31 6.34 -10.71 10.46
CA THR A 31 7.03 -10.45 11.72
C THR A 31 7.02 -8.96 12.05
N GLU A 32 7.21 -8.62 13.30
CA GLU A 32 7.30 -7.23 13.76
C GLU A 32 8.42 -6.45 13.03
N ALA A 33 9.50 -7.14 12.65
CA ALA A 33 10.63 -6.53 11.94
C ALA A 33 10.21 -5.82 10.63
N THR A 34 9.14 -6.30 9.98
CA THR A 34 8.57 -5.74 8.74
C THR A 34 7.15 -5.23 8.93
N ASP A 35 6.78 -4.84 10.15
CA ASP A 35 5.40 -4.45 10.51
C ASP A 35 4.35 -5.49 10.05
N PHE A 36 4.71 -6.75 10.18
CA PHE A 36 3.88 -7.89 9.76
C PHE A 36 3.49 -7.90 8.28
N THR A 37 4.17 -7.12 7.43
CA THR A 37 3.99 -7.19 5.99
C THR A 37 4.74 -8.39 5.40
N THR A 38 4.14 -9.02 4.41
CA THR A 38 4.74 -10.14 3.66
C THR A 38 4.46 -10.02 2.18
N ARG A 39 5.33 -10.63 1.38
CA ARG A 39 5.25 -10.64 -0.06
C ARG A 39 5.63 -12.00 -0.62
N VAL A 40 4.93 -12.40 -1.68
CA VAL A 40 5.22 -13.60 -2.47
C VAL A 40 5.24 -13.20 -3.94
N ASP A 41 6.27 -13.63 -4.65
CA ASP A 41 6.34 -13.54 -6.09
C ASP A 41 5.71 -14.79 -6.71
N LEU A 42 4.70 -14.61 -7.55
CA LEU A 42 4.13 -15.67 -8.37
C LEU A 42 4.89 -15.75 -9.70
N SER A 43 5.35 -16.92 -10.06
CA SER A 43 6.09 -17.18 -11.31
C SER A 43 5.46 -18.33 -12.08
N GLY A 44 5.80 -18.45 -13.38
CA GLY A 44 5.27 -19.53 -14.22
C GLY A 44 3.76 -19.40 -14.51
N LEU A 45 3.21 -18.20 -14.39
CA LEU A 45 1.79 -17.96 -14.65
C LEU A 45 1.50 -18.02 -16.16
N PRO A 46 0.32 -18.53 -16.56
CA PRO A 46 -0.09 -18.53 -17.95
C PRO A 46 -0.29 -17.09 -18.47
N SER A 47 0.10 -16.83 -19.72
CA SER A 47 -0.04 -15.52 -20.35
C SER A 47 -1.49 -15.20 -20.72
N GLY A 48 -1.87 -13.94 -20.61
CA GLY A 48 -3.15 -13.42 -21.10
C GLY A 48 -4.40 -13.92 -20.36
N GLN A 49 -4.23 -14.41 -19.12
CA GLN A 49 -5.33 -14.98 -18.34
C GLN A 49 -5.58 -14.19 -17.06
N THR A 50 -6.81 -14.30 -16.56
CA THR A 50 -7.14 -13.87 -15.22
C THR A 50 -6.66 -14.92 -14.23
N VAL A 51 -5.90 -14.50 -13.23
CA VAL A 51 -5.45 -15.32 -12.11
C VAL A 51 -6.21 -14.88 -10.87
N LEU A 52 -6.90 -15.81 -10.24
CA LEU A 52 -7.61 -15.63 -8.98
C LEU A 52 -6.67 -16.03 -7.85
N VAL A 53 -6.66 -15.25 -6.79
CA VAL A 53 -5.75 -15.41 -5.65
C VAL A 53 -6.53 -15.43 -4.36
N ARG A 54 -6.15 -16.31 -3.45
CA ARG A 54 -6.61 -16.35 -2.06
C ARG A 54 -5.41 -16.22 -1.14
N VAL A 55 -5.49 -15.30 -0.20
CA VAL A 55 -4.44 -15.07 0.79
C VAL A 55 -5.02 -15.22 2.19
N ARG A 56 -4.36 -16.01 3.02
CA ARG A 56 -4.65 -16.10 4.45
C ARG A 56 -3.34 -16.22 5.23
N TYR A 57 -3.44 -15.98 6.51
CA TYR A 57 -2.35 -16.17 7.46
C TYR A 57 -2.66 -17.33 8.40
N VAL A 58 -1.64 -18.07 8.79
CA VAL A 58 -1.73 -19.24 9.66
C VAL A 58 -0.76 -19.03 10.83
N ASP A 59 -1.21 -19.32 12.03
CA ASP A 59 -0.34 -19.27 13.21
C ASP A 59 0.80 -20.30 13.08
N PRO A 60 2.06 -19.90 13.24
CA PRO A 60 3.20 -20.80 13.05
C PRO A 60 3.23 -21.97 14.03
N ASN A 61 2.60 -21.82 15.20
CA ASN A 61 2.59 -22.82 16.26
C ASN A 61 1.30 -23.66 16.27
N ASN A 62 0.26 -23.19 15.59
CA ASN A 62 -1.03 -23.88 15.53
C ASN A 62 -1.74 -23.67 14.19
N SER A 63 -1.58 -24.59 13.27
CA SER A 63 -2.15 -24.53 11.91
C SER A 63 -3.69 -24.47 11.85
N LYS A 64 -4.38 -24.72 12.95
CA LYS A 64 -5.84 -24.57 13.04
C LYS A 64 -6.28 -23.12 13.23
N ILE A 65 -5.38 -22.25 13.69
CA ILE A 65 -5.63 -20.81 13.85
C ILE A 65 -5.27 -20.11 12.55
N THR A 66 -6.28 -19.61 11.86
CA THR A 66 -6.11 -18.92 10.57
C THR A 66 -6.85 -17.59 10.57
N SER A 67 -6.33 -16.63 9.79
CA SER A 67 -7.07 -15.41 9.47
C SER A 67 -8.26 -15.71 8.55
N GLU A 68 -9.11 -14.72 8.35
CA GLU A 68 -10.00 -14.68 7.20
C GLU A 68 -9.22 -14.81 5.90
N THR A 69 -9.86 -15.40 4.88
CA THR A 69 -9.28 -15.47 3.53
C THR A 69 -9.66 -14.23 2.73
N ILE A 70 -8.67 -13.51 2.24
CA ILE A 70 -8.87 -12.39 1.33
C ILE A 70 -8.70 -12.91 -0.10
N SER A 71 -9.68 -12.65 -0.95
CA SER A 71 -9.66 -13.01 -2.36
C SER A 71 -9.35 -11.78 -3.22
N GLY A 72 -8.54 -11.99 -4.24
CA GLY A 72 -8.20 -11.00 -5.24
C GLY A 72 -8.06 -11.63 -6.62
N GLN A 73 -7.78 -10.79 -7.60
CA GLN A 73 -7.51 -11.22 -8.97
C GLN A 73 -6.60 -10.23 -9.69
N PHE A 74 -5.95 -10.71 -10.74
CA PHE A 74 -5.23 -9.87 -11.68
C PHE A 74 -5.16 -10.54 -13.04
N ARG A 75 -4.87 -9.77 -14.09
CA ARG A 75 -4.61 -10.31 -15.42
C ARG A 75 -3.12 -10.37 -15.69
N THR A 76 -2.68 -11.51 -16.24
CA THR A 76 -1.31 -11.62 -16.74
C THR A 76 -1.17 -10.93 -18.09
N THR A 77 0.05 -10.50 -18.40
CA THR A 77 0.37 -9.93 -19.71
C THR A 77 0.14 -10.96 -20.82
N PRO A 78 -0.26 -10.55 -22.04
CA PRO A 78 -0.29 -11.45 -23.19
C PRO A 78 1.11 -11.95 -23.53
N THR A 79 1.21 -12.94 -24.42
CA THR A 79 2.49 -13.33 -25.04
C THR A 79 3.10 -12.15 -25.80
N ALA A 80 4.40 -12.22 -26.11
CA ALA A 80 5.09 -11.14 -26.82
C ALA A 80 4.44 -10.77 -28.16
N ASP A 81 3.85 -11.77 -28.86
CA ASP A 81 3.15 -11.60 -30.13
C ASP A 81 1.64 -11.32 -29.96
N GLY A 82 1.15 -11.36 -28.72
CA GLY A 82 -0.25 -11.16 -28.40
C GLY A 82 -0.58 -9.67 -28.28
N THR A 83 -1.69 -9.27 -28.88
CA THR A 83 -2.22 -7.90 -28.77
C THR A 83 -3.56 -7.92 -28.07
N ARG A 84 -3.73 -6.98 -27.11
CA ARG A 84 -5.04 -6.69 -26.50
C ARG A 84 -5.12 -5.23 -26.11
N ALA A 85 -6.31 -4.70 -26.02
CA ALA A 85 -6.51 -3.41 -25.40
C ALA A 85 -6.12 -3.45 -23.92
N VAL A 86 -5.40 -2.43 -23.46
CA VAL A 86 -5.00 -2.26 -22.06
C VAL A 86 -5.75 -1.05 -21.49
N ARG A 87 -6.37 -1.24 -20.36
CA ARG A 87 -7.02 -0.17 -19.60
C ARG A 87 -6.26 0.03 -18.31
N PHE A 88 -5.82 1.23 -18.03
CA PHE A 88 -5.20 1.57 -16.76
C PHE A 88 -5.72 2.89 -16.23
N HIS A 89 -5.61 3.05 -14.93
CA HIS A 89 -5.81 4.33 -14.25
C HIS A 89 -4.49 4.84 -13.71
N TRP A 90 -4.40 6.13 -13.52
CA TRP A 90 -3.26 6.76 -12.87
C TRP A 90 -3.73 7.96 -12.07
N SER A 91 -3.10 8.18 -10.93
CA SER A 91 -3.33 9.32 -10.04
C SER A 91 -2.17 9.42 -9.06
N GLY A 92 -2.06 10.53 -8.38
CA GLY A 92 -1.20 10.73 -7.21
C GLY A 92 -2.04 11.18 -6.02
N ASP A 93 -1.38 11.57 -4.95
CA ASP A 93 -1.93 12.30 -3.80
C ASP A 93 -3.06 11.58 -3.06
N GLN A 94 -2.70 10.90 -1.99
CA GLN A 94 -3.68 10.15 -1.20
C GLN A 94 -3.72 10.66 0.26
N CYS A 95 -4.90 11.08 0.74
CA CYS A 95 -5.11 11.55 2.11
C CYS A 95 -4.13 12.68 2.50
N GLY A 96 -4.01 13.71 1.66
CA GLY A 96 -3.08 14.81 1.84
C GLY A 96 -3.65 16.03 2.53
N GLN A 97 -2.76 16.88 3.07
CA GLN A 97 -3.03 18.24 3.53
C GLN A 97 -4.13 18.31 4.61
N GLY A 98 -4.17 17.34 5.52
CA GLY A 98 -5.16 17.25 6.58
C GLY A 98 -6.47 16.55 6.21
N TRP A 99 -6.68 16.24 4.94
CA TRP A 99 -7.83 15.47 4.46
C TRP A 99 -7.54 13.99 4.58
N GLY A 100 -8.28 13.30 5.43
CA GLY A 100 -8.17 11.87 5.68
C GLY A 100 -9.43 11.10 5.35
N ILE A 101 -9.51 9.88 5.86
CA ILE A 101 -10.66 8.98 5.66
C ILE A 101 -11.87 9.54 6.42
N ASN A 102 -12.94 9.84 5.70
CA ASN A 102 -14.23 10.20 6.27
C ASN A 102 -15.22 9.05 6.08
N THR A 103 -15.53 8.34 7.15
CA THR A 103 -16.44 7.19 7.10
C THR A 103 -17.89 7.59 6.90
N GLU A 104 -18.31 8.78 7.36
CA GLU A 104 -19.68 9.31 7.13
C GLU A 104 -19.90 9.62 5.64
N PHE A 105 -18.85 10.05 4.94
CA PHE A 105 -18.89 10.24 3.48
C PHE A 105 -18.82 8.93 2.70
N GLY A 106 -18.46 7.82 3.33
CA GLY A 106 -18.27 6.50 2.73
C GLY A 106 -16.82 6.20 2.30
N GLY A 107 -15.85 6.88 2.91
CA GLY A 107 -14.43 6.67 2.67
C GLY A 107 -13.94 7.19 1.31
N MET A 108 -12.88 6.62 0.81
CA MET A 108 -12.21 6.98 -0.45
C MET A 108 -12.94 6.37 -1.66
N LYS A 109 -14.13 6.89 -1.98
CA LYS A 109 -15.03 6.37 -3.03
C LYS A 109 -14.42 6.31 -4.42
N ILE A 110 -13.40 7.13 -4.71
CA ILE A 110 -12.71 7.13 -6.00
C ILE A 110 -12.15 5.74 -6.33
N TYR A 111 -11.62 5.02 -5.33
CA TYR A 111 -11.07 3.67 -5.51
C TYR A 111 -12.14 2.67 -5.93
N GLU A 112 -13.34 2.73 -5.35
CA GLU A 112 -14.45 1.88 -5.79
C GLU A 112 -14.89 2.24 -7.22
N THR A 113 -14.94 3.53 -7.55
CA THR A 113 -15.26 3.99 -8.91
C THR A 113 -14.23 3.47 -9.93
N MET A 114 -12.94 3.55 -9.61
CA MET A 114 -11.89 3.01 -10.46
C MET A 114 -11.97 1.50 -10.60
N ARG A 115 -12.17 0.78 -9.47
CA ARG A 115 -12.30 -0.69 -9.45
C ARG A 115 -13.42 -1.18 -10.38
N LEU A 116 -14.60 -0.52 -10.34
CA LEU A 116 -15.75 -0.86 -11.17
C LEU A 116 -15.53 -0.64 -12.67
N ARG A 117 -14.46 0.07 -13.06
CA ARG A 117 -14.05 0.21 -14.46
C ARG A 117 -13.16 -0.94 -14.94
N ASP A 118 -12.88 -1.93 -14.08
CA ASP A 118 -12.08 -3.12 -14.38
C ASP A 118 -10.75 -2.79 -15.10
N PRO A 119 -9.86 -1.99 -14.50
CA PRO A 119 -8.57 -1.68 -15.08
C PRO A 119 -7.62 -2.87 -14.96
N ASP A 120 -6.71 -3.01 -15.91
CA ASP A 120 -5.63 -4.00 -15.86
C ASP A 120 -4.61 -3.68 -14.76
N PHE A 121 -4.38 -2.38 -14.50
CA PHE A 121 -3.50 -1.90 -13.42
C PHE A 121 -3.75 -0.43 -13.11
N PHE A 122 -3.17 0.00 -12.02
CA PHE A 122 -3.15 1.39 -11.54
C PHE A 122 -1.71 1.86 -11.32
N ILE A 123 -1.41 3.08 -11.76
CA ILE A 123 -0.14 3.75 -11.46
C ILE A 123 -0.41 4.83 -10.42
N HIS A 124 0.24 4.72 -9.27
CA HIS A 124 0.26 5.75 -8.24
C HIS A 124 1.50 6.62 -8.41
N ASN A 125 1.33 7.87 -8.81
CA ASN A 125 2.41 8.78 -9.20
C ASN A 125 3.10 9.45 -8.01
N GLY A 126 3.15 8.81 -6.87
CA GLY A 126 3.74 9.36 -5.65
C GLY A 126 2.71 9.98 -4.72
N ASP A 127 3.18 10.47 -3.58
CA ASP A 127 2.35 10.90 -2.46
C ASP A 127 1.34 9.82 -2.03
N THR A 128 1.84 8.59 -1.97
CA THR A 128 1.08 7.46 -1.42
C THR A 128 0.75 7.66 0.06
N ILE A 129 1.53 8.50 0.72
CA ILE A 129 1.29 9.04 2.06
C ILE A 129 1.73 10.50 2.10
N TYR A 130 1.19 11.27 3.05
CA TYR A 130 1.66 12.59 3.44
C TYR A 130 2.30 12.52 4.82
N ALA A 131 3.58 12.13 4.86
CA ALA A 131 4.31 11.92 6.12
C ALA A 131 4.42 13.19 6.96
N ASP A 132 4.45 14.36 6.30
CA ASP A 132 4.53 15.69 6.91
C ASP A 132 3.19 16.40 7.06
N GLY A 133 2.08 15.76 6.67
CA GLY A 133 0.72 16.31 6.75
C GLY A 133 -0.09 15.71 7.91
N PRO A 134 -0.11 16.32 9.11
CA PRO A 134 -0.96 15.83 10.20
C PRO A 134 -2.43 15.79 9.79
N ILE A 135 -3.13 14.71 10.12
CA ILE A 135 -4.57 14.57 9.91
C ILE A 135 -5.27 14.99 11.19
N GLN A 136 -6.01 16.07 11.13
CA GLN A 136 -6.80 16.59 12.25
C GLN A 136 -8.15 15.88 12.29
N ALA A 137 -8.81 15.88 13.47
CA ALA A 137 -10.12 15.25 13.63
C ALA A 137 -11.17 15.80 12.66
N GLN A 138 -11.03 17.08 12.28
CA GLN A 138 -11.91 17.70 11.29
C GLN A 138 -11.19 18.79 10.49
N VAL A 139 -11.65 18.98 9.26
CA VAL A 139 -11.25 20.08 8.38
C VAL A 139 -12.52 20.79 7.91
N THR A 140 -12.50 22.11 7.89
CA THR A 140 -13.57 22.91 7.30
C THR A 140 -13.25 23.16 5.83
N ALA A 141 -14.11 22.70 4.94
CA ALA A 141 -14.00 22.95 3.51
C ALA A 141 -14.34 24.42 3.18
N GLU A 142 -13.94 24.91 2.00
CA GLU A 142 -14.20 26.29 1.56
C GLU A 142 -15.69 26.67 1.56
N ASN A 143 -16.57 25.70 1.32
CA ASN A 143 -18.03 25.90 1.37
C ASN A 143 -18.61 25.82 2.81
N GLY A 144 -17.78 25.82 3.84
CA GLY A 144 -18.17 25.76 5.26
C GLY A 144 -18.57 24.35 5.75
N ARG A 145 -18.55 23.33 4.91
CA ARG A 145 -18.84 21.97 5.35
C ARG A 145 -17.71 21.42 6.20
N ILE A 146 -18.06 20.68 7.24
CA ILE A 146 -17.10 20.00 8.11
C ILE A 146 -16.83 18.62 7.57
N TRP A 147 -15.56 18.33 7.30
CA TRP A 147 -15.08 17.00 6.96
C TRP A 147 -14.48 16.36 8.22
N ARG A 148 -15.07 15.27 8.68
CA ARG A 148 -14.59 14.53 9.86
C ARG A 148 -13.68 13.40 9.43
N ASN A 149 -12.46 13.41 9.96
CA ASN A 149 -11.45 12.41 9.65
C ASN A 149 -11.45 11.30 10.70
N LEU A 150 -11.23 10.07 10.25
CA LEU A 150 -10.65 9.05 11.10
C LEU A 150 -9.22 9.47 11.45
N VAL A 151 -8.81 9.35 12.71
CA VAL A 151 -7.46 9.73 13.14
C VAL A 151 -6.85 8.60 13.96
N THR A 152 -5.59 8.25 13.68
CA THR A 152 -4.76 7.39 14.52
C THR A 152 -3.62 8.20 15.13
N GLU A 153 -2.94 7.64 16.12
CA GLU A 153 -1.78 8.28 16.75
C GLU A 153 -0.73 8.67 15.69
N GLU A 154 -0.44 7.74 14.78
CA GLU A 154 0.63 7.88 13.79
C GLU A 154 0.38 8.96 12.74
N VAL A 155 -0.89 9.31 12.48
CA VAL A 155 -1.24 10.35 11.49
C VAL A 155 -1.53 11.72 12.11
N SER A 156 -1.54 11.82 13.44
CA SER A 156 -1.92 13.06 14.15
C SER A 156 -0.83 14.14 14.18
N LYS A 157 0.41 13.78 13.86
CA LYS A 157 1.57 14.69 13.76
C LYS A 157 2.42 14.32 12.55
N VAL A 158 3.48 15.07 12.25
CA VAL A 158 4.48 14.71 11.23
C VAL A 158 5.15 13.38 11.61
N ALA A 159 5.40 12.53 10.63
CA ALA A 159 6.06 11.24 10.86
C ALA A 159 7.57 11.44 11.05
N GLU A 160 8.10 10.92 12.16
CA GLU A 160 9.51 10.99 12.49
C GLU A 160 10.11 9.60 12.73
N THR A 161 9.36 8.72 13.37
CA THR A 161 9.78 7.35 13.67
C THR A 161 9.35 6.38 12.57
N LEU A 162 10.02 5.23 12.48
CA LEU A 162 9.62 4.17 11.55
C LEU A 162 8.16 3.71 11.80
N LYS A 163 7.73 3.66 13.08
CA LYS A 163 6.35 3.33 13.46
C LYS A 163 5.36 4.30 12.81
N GLU A 164 5.66 5.60 12.85
CA GLU A 164 4.78 6.64 12.29
C GLU A 164 4.72 6.57 10.76
N PHE A 165 5.85 6.37 10.07
CA PHE A 165 5.86 6.16 8.63
C PHE A 165 5.05 4.92 8.21
N ARG A 166 5.22 3.79 8.92
CA ARG A 166 4.42 2.58 8.72
C ARG A 166 2.94 2.82 8.98
N GLY A 167 2.64 3.56 10.05
CA GLY A 167 1.28 3.92 10.43
C GLY A 167 0.55 4.73 9.37
N ARG A 168 1.26 5.61 8.61
CA ARG A 168 0.69 6.33 7.47
C ARG A 168 0.20 5.39 6.38
N HIS A 169 1.00 4.40 5.99
CA HIS A 169 0.56 3.39 5.02
C HIS A 169 -0.57 2.52 5.56
N ALA A 170 -0.46 2.09 6.83
CA ALA A 170 -1.51 1.31 7.48
C ALA A 170 -2.84 2.08 7.56
N TYR A 171 -2.79 3.39 7.80
CA TYR A 171 -3.96 4.27 7.82
C TYR A 171 -4.74 4.19 6.51
N ASN A 172 -4.08 4.32 5.36
CA ASN A 172 -4.74 4.23 4.06
C ASN A 172 -5.45 2.88 3.86
N MET A 173 -4.86 1.80 4.40
CA MET A 173 -5.47 0.46 4.38
C MET A 173 -6.65 0.29 5.34
N MET A 174 -6.99 1.28 6.17
CA MET A 174 -8.22 1.27 6.96
C MET A 174 -9.46 1.53 6.10
N ASP A 175 -9.29 2.17 4.93
CA ASP A 175 -10.40 2.43 4.03
C ASP A 175 -10.86 1.16 3.30
N ALA A 176 -12.16 0.88 3.35
CA ALA A 176 -12.74 -0.32 2.78
C ALA A 176 -12.70 -0.32 1.24
N ASN A 177 -12.87 0.85 0.61
CA ASN A 177 -12.84 0.98 -0.86
C ASN A 177 -11.42 0.78 -1.37
N PHE A 178 -10.42 1.35 -0.68
CA PHE A 178 -9.02 1.15 -1.03
C PHE A 178 -8.60 -0.33 -0.87
N ARG A 179 -9.00 -1.00 0.22
CA ARG A 179 -8.71 -2.45 0.38
C ARG A 179 -9.31 -3.30 -0.74
N LYS A 180 -10.56 -3.04 -1.13
CA LYS A 180 -11.19 -3.76 -2.25
C LYS A 180 -10.46 -3.53 -3.55
N PHE A 181 -10.10 -2.28 -3.81
CA PHE A 181 -9.32 -1.89 -4.98
C PHE A 181 -7.95 -2.59 -5.00
N ALA A 182 -7.21 -2.52 -3.89
CA ALA A 182 -5.89 -3.14 -3.76
C ALA A 182 -5.91 -4.68 -3.92
N ALA A 183 -7.03 -5.33 -3.58
CA ALA A 183 -7.18 -6.77 -3.75
C ALA A 183 -7.45 -7.20 -5.21
N GLN A 184 -7.96 -6.31 -6.06
CA GLN A 184 -8.46 -6.64 -7.40
C GLN A 184 -7.70 -5.92 -8.53
N VAL A 185 -6.98 -4.86 -8.23
CA VAL A 185 -6.27 -4.05 -9.22
C VAL A 185 -4.78 -4.05 -8.91
N PRO A 186 -3.93 -4.61 -9.78
CA PRO A 186 -2.49 -4.51 -9.65
C PRO A 186 -2.04 -3.06 -9.58
N GLN A 187 -1.08 -2.75 -8.73
CA GLN A 187 -0.62 -1.40 -8.53
C GLN A 187 0.89 -1.28 -8.77
N VAL A 188 1.29 -0.17 -9.35
CA VAL A 188 2.68 0.27 -9.48
C VAL A 188 2.79 1.61 -8.75
N TRP A 189 3.60 1.66 -7.70
CA TRP A 189 3.77 2.87 -6.92
C TRP A 189 5.07 3.56 -7.27
N GLN A 190 4.99 4.87 -7.41
CA GLN A 190 6.12 5.76 -7.52
C GLN A 190 6.31 6.47 -6.18
N TRP A 191 7.53 6.83 -5.88
CA TRP A 191 7.92 7.69 -4.78
C TRP A 191 7.91 9.15 -5.23
N ASP A 192 7.42 10.06 -4.38
CA ASP A 192 7.52 11.50 -4.56
C ASP A 192 8.02 12.16 -3.26
N ASP A 193 7.69 13.37 -2.98
CA ASP A 193 8.30 14.12 -1.88
C ASP A 193 7.61 13.89 -0.52
N HIS A 194 6.29 13.81 -0.47
CA HIS A 194 5.55 13.62 0.78
C HIS A 194 5.67 12.24 1.42
N GLU A 195 6.29 11.28 0.76
CA GLU A 195 6.75 10.08 1.44
C GLU A 195 7.80 10.40 2.52
N VAL A 196 8.39 11.62 2.50
CA VAL A 196 9.28 12.15 3.54
C VAL A 196 8.79 13.49 4.05
N THR A 197 8.74 14.52 3.19
CA THR A 197 8.34 15.89 3.51
C THR A 197 8.17 16.73 2.25
N ASN A 198 7.24 17.67 2.25
CA ASN A 198 6.97 18.59 1.13
C ASN A 198 8.26 19.19 0.54
N ASN A 199 8.37 19.21 -0.78
CA ASN A 199 9.54 19.64 -1.53
C ASN A 199 10.84 18.94 -1.05
N TYR A 200 10.78 17.64 -0.92
CA TYR A 200 11.91 16.81 -0.48
C TYR A 200 13.12 16.99 -1.39
N SER A 201 14.26 17.13 -0.78
CA SER A 201 15.58 16.93 -1.40
C SER A 201 16.55 16.41 -0.34
N ALA A 202 17.63 15.77 -0.78
CA ALA A 202 18.66 15.26 0.14
C ALA A 202 19.36 16.37 0.95
N ALA A 203 19.28 17.63 0.49
CA ALA A 203 19.84 18.81 1.15
C ALA A 203 18.78 19.63 1.92
N LYS A 204 17.54 19.12 2.06
CA LYS A 204 16.48 19.86 2.77
C LYS A 204 16.86 20.10 4.21
N ASP A 205 16.80 21.37 4.63
CA ASP A 205 17.00 21.78 6.00
C ASP A 205 15.67 21.84 6.77
N LEU A 206 15.60 21.12 7.88
CA LEU A 206 14.46 21.08 8.79
C LEU A 206 14.71 21.87 10.10
N SER A 207 15.85 22.55 10.22
CA SER A 207 16.24 23.24 11.46
C SER A 207 15.19 24.24 11.96
N ALA A 208 14.57 24.96 11.04
CA ALA A 208 13.54 25.97 11.32
C ALA A 208 12.11 25.39 11.43
N ASP A 209 11.86 24.16 11.04
CA ASP A 209 10.53 23.55 11.13
C ASP A 209 10.28 22.97 12.52
N ALA A 210 9.56 23.72 13.36
CA ALA A 210 9.27 23.33 14.74
C ALA A 210 8.39 22.07 14.87
N ARG A 211 7.78 21.58 13.80
CA ARG A 211 6.99 20.34 13.81
C ARG A 211 7.85 19.10 14.01
N TYR A 212 9.13 19.17 13.63
CA TYR A 212 10.07 18.06 13.71
C TYR A 212 10.99 18.18 14.93
N THR A 213 11.13 17.11 15.67
CA THR A 213 12.21 16.88 16.64
C THR A 213 13.44 16.28 15.96
N GLU A 214 13.21 15.33 15.04
CA GLU A 214 14.26 14.77 14.19
C GLU A 214 14.57 15.74 13.05
N LYS A 215 15.75 16.33 13.07
CA LYS A 215 16.20 17.31 12.06
C LYS A 215 16.98 16.71 10.91
N SER A 216 17.36 15.44 11.02
CA SER A 216 18.13 14.77 9.98
C SER A 216 17.22 14.27 8.86
N ILE A 217 17.26 14.98 7.73
CA ILE A 217 16.52 14.56 6.52
C ILE A 217 16.96 13.15 6.05
N ALA A 218 18.23 12.79 6.20
CA ALA A 218 18.74 11.46 5.86
C ALA A 218 18.09 10.37 6.72
N THR A 219 17.89 10.62 8.02
CA THR A 219 17.22 9.71 8.93
C THR A 219 15.75 9.54 8.56
N LEU A 220 15.02 10.63 8.30
CA LEU A 220 13.62 10.58 7.87
C LEU A 220 13.49 9.83 6.56
N THR A 221 14.36 10.12 5.57
CA THR A 221 14.39 9.40 4.28
C THR A 221 14.59 7.90 4.45
N ALA A 222 15.53 7.49 5.30
CA ALA A 222 15.79 6.07 5.54
C ALA A 222 14.57 5.35 6.14
N ARG A 223 13.86 6.00 7.08
CA ARG A 223 12.65 5.49 7.71
C ARG A 223 11.47 5.46 6.73
N GLY A 224 11.22 6.54 6.00
CA GLY A 224 10.17 6.64 4.98
C GLY A 224 10.37 5.61 3.88
N ARG A 225 11.60 5.51 3.32
CA ARG A 225 11.94 4.51 2.31
C ARG A 225 11.72 3.09 2.79
N ARG A 226 12.10 2.78 4.03
CA ARG A 226 11.86 1.45 4.59
C ARG A 226 10.38 1.13 4.67
N ALA A 227 9.57 2.03 5.20
CA ALA A 227 8.12 1.85 5.28
C ALA A 227 7.49 1.70 3.87
N PHE A 228 7.86 2.56 2.92
CA PHE A 228 7.41 2.48 1.54
C PHE A 228 7.72 1.11 0.93
N LEU A 229 8.95 0.64 1.06
CA LEU A 229 9.36 -0.65 0.52
C LEU A 229 8.66 -1.84 1.20
N GLU A 230 8.26 -1.74 2.46
CA GLU A 230 7.49 -2.78 3.15
C GLU A 230 6.03 -2.84 2.65
N TYR A 231 5.43 -1.70 2.29
CA TYR A 231 4.02 -1.60 1.93
C TYR A 231 3.76 -1.60 0.43
N ALA A 232 4.68 -1.10 -0.39
CA ALA A 232 4.49 -1.02 -1.84
C ALA A 232 4.33 -2.42 -2.46
N PRO A 233 3.29 -2.64 -3.28
CA PRO A 233 3.00 -3.94 -3.89
C PRO A 233 3.89 -4.19 -5.11
N MET A 234 5.18 -3.96 -4.98
CA MET A 234 6.16 -4.07 -6.07
C MET A 234 7.18 -5.16 -5.79
N ARG A 235 7.70 -5.73 -6.86
CA ARG A 235 8.77 -6.73 -6.78
C ARG A 235 10.10 -6.06 -6.42
N TYR A 236 10.80 -6.63 -5.44
CA TYR A 236 12.19 -6.25 -5.18
C TYR A 236 13.14 -7.05 -6.08
N TYR A 237 13.92 -6.32 -6.84
CA TYR A 237 15.15 -6.86 -7.39
C TYR A 237 16.31 -6.54 -6.44
N LYS A 238 17.37 -7.36 -6.44
CA LYS A 238 18.63 -6.98 -5.78
C LYS A 238 19.04 -5.63 -6.32
N GLN A 239 18.97 -4.63 -5.48
CA GLN A 239 19.37 -3.27 -5.85
C GLN A 239 20.89 -3.20 -5.76
N SER A 240 21.56 -2.80 -6.84
CA SER A 240 22.99 -2.53 -6.84
C SER A 240 23.36 -1.33 -5.96
N GLU A 241 22.38 -0.46 -5.70
CA GLU A 241 22.54 0.73 -4.86
C GLU A 241 21.45 0.74 -3.77
N PRO A 242 21.82 0.86 -2.47
CA PRO A 242 20.86 0.83 -1.37
C PRO A 242 19.82 1.94 -1.37
N GLN A 243 20.02 2.98 -2.19
CA GLN A 243 19.17 4.18 -2.20
C GLN A 243 18.14 4.22 -3.33
N ARG A 244 18.18 3.30 -4.29
CA ARG A 244 17.18 3.26 -5.36
C ARG A 244 15.84 2.79 -4.84
N ILE A 245 14.80 3.58 -5.07
CA ILE A 245 13.41 3.29 -4.68
C ILE A 245 12.64 2.73 -5.88
N TYR A 246 13.08 3.06 -7.08
CA TYR A 246 12.53 2.58 -8.37
C TYR A 246 13.65 2.35 -9.38
N ARG A 247 13.31 1.66 -10.46
CA ARG A 247 14.19 1.46 -11.62
C ARG A 247 13.73 2.30 -12.78
#